data_455d9a08bde16c608dd9ff5c9aa27741
#
_entry.id   455d9a08bde16c608dd9ff5c9aa27741
#
_cell.length_a   1.000
_cell.length_b   1.000
_cell.length_c   1.000
_cell.angle_alpha   90.00
_cell.angle_beta   90.00
_cell.angle_gamma   90.00
#
_symmetry.space_group_name_H-M   'P 1'
#
loop_
_entity.id
_entity.type
_entity.pdbx_description
1 polymer ?
#
loop_
_entity_poly.entity_id
_entity_poly.type
_entity_poly.pdbx_seq_one_letter_code
_entity_poly.pdbx_strand_id
1 'polypeptide(L)'
;MEQVSIDTAIGQLQAVLDECFIHVNNSWTYFTDNKPDAGFIGLLQTINAEEASQNIAGTSIASHAHHVRFSLAEAAVWIRGDHAPVDWKESWRISSVNDTEWTKIREDISKSYQAVRDAMASHGSSSVEAFGGAAGVVAHMAFHLGAIRQKIALMRQT
;
A
#
# COMPACT_ATOMS: atom_id res chain seq x y z
N MET A 1 18.33 3.53 29.71
CA MET A 1 17.70 3.65 28.38
C MET A 1 16.83 2.43 28.19
N GLU A 2 15.54 2.61 27.97
CA GLU A 2 14.63 1.52 27.65
C GLU A 2 14.96 0.99 26.25
N GLN A 3 15.18 -0.32 26.12
CA GLN A 3 15.43 -0.94 24.81
C GLN A 3 14.11 -1.40 24.22
N VAL A 4 13.85 -1.00 22.99
CA VAL A 4 12.69 -1.47 22.23
C VAL A 4 13.03 -2.84 21.63
N SER A 5 12.18 -3.85 21.89
CA SER A 5 12.35 -5.16 21.24
C SER A 5 12.03 -5.06 19.75
N ILE A 6 12.63 -5.96 18.96
CA ILE A 6 12.37 -5.98 17.50
C ILE A 6 10.89 -6.32 17.21
N ASP A 7 10.25 -7.15 18.01
CA ASP A 7 8.82 -7.46 17.85
C ASP A 7 7.94 -6.22 18.13
N THR A 8 8.31 -5.42 19.13
CA THR A 8 7.66 -4.14 19.38
C THR A 8 7.84 -3.18 18.19
N ALA A 9 9.04 -3.13 17.60
CA ALA A 9 9.30 -2.31 16.42
C ALA A 9 8.48 -2.77 15.20
N ILE A 10 8.35 -4.08 14.97
CA ILE A 10 7.48 -4.64 13.93
C ILE A 10 6.01 -4.26 14.18
N GLY A 11 5.53 -4.33 15.42
CA GLY A 11 4.17 -3.90 15.77
C GLY A 11 3.93 -2.42 15.45
N GLN A 12 4.92 -1.54 15.67
CA GLN A 12 4.82 -0.13 15.30
C GLN A 12 4.83 0.06 13.77
N LEU A 13 5.66 -0.67 13.03
CA LEU A 13 5.64 -0.64 11.57
C LEU A 13 4.29 -1.10 11.01
N GLN A 14 3.68 -2.14 11.61
CA GLN A 14 2.32 -2.56 11.23
C GLN A 14 1.28 -1.46 11.48
N ALA A 15 1.35 -0.76 12.61
CA ALA A 15 0.43 0.34 12.91
C ALA A 15 0.54 1.48 11.87
N VAL A 16 1.76 1.81 11.42
CA VAL A 16 1.99 2.80 10.35
C VAL A 16 1.51 2.28 9.00
N LEU A 17 1.71 0.99 8.71
CA LEU A 17 1.17 0.36 7.50
C LEU A 17 -0.37 0.38 7.49
N ASP A 18 -0.99 0.08 8.63
CA ASP A 18 -2.45 0.11 8.77
C ASP A 18 -3.02 1.49 8.43
N GLU A 19 -2.34 2.56 8.84
CA GLU A 19 -2.70 3.93 8.50
C GLU A 19 -2.65 4.21 6.99
N CYS A 20 -1.79 3.53 6.23
CA CYS A 20 -1.79 3.61 4.77
C CYS A 20 -3.05 3.00 4.13
N PHE A 21 -3.67 2.01 4.77
CA PHE A 21 -4.70 1.18 4.13
C PHE A 21 -6.10 1.38 4.66
N ILE A 22 -6.24 1.55 5.98
CA ILE A 22 -7.53 1.59 6.65
C ILE A 22 -7.70 2.88 7.47
N HIS A 23 -8.95 3.21 7.79
CA HIS A 23 -9.23 4.20 8.80
C HIS A 23 -8.82 3.67 10.18
N VAL A 24 -7.83 4.29 10.79
CA VAL A 24 -7.42 3.98 12.16
C VAL A 24 -8.22 4.87 13.12
N ASN A 25 -9.06 4.25 13.93
CA ASN A 25 -9.92 4.98 14.87
C ASN A 25 -9.14 5.39 16.13
N ASN A 26 -8.08 6.18 15.92
CA ASN A 26 -7.19 6.68 16.96
C ASN A 26 -7.38 8.20 17.17
N SER A 27 -6.97 8.69 18.33
CA SER A 27 -7.00 10.13 18.66
C SER A 27 -5.99 10.95 17.83
N TRP A 28 -4.99 10.29 17.20
CA TRP A 28 -3.98 10.91 16.36
C TRP A 28 -3.51 9.92 15.29
N THR A 29 -2.92 10.44 14.22
CA THR A 29 -2.34 9.68 13.10
C THR A 29 -0.92 10.14 12.83
N TYR A 30 -0.07 9.28 12.26
CA TYR A 30 1.33 9.60 11.94
C TYR A 30 1.41 10.57 10.75
N PHE A 31 0.58 10.38 9.71
CA PHE A 31 0.72 11.14 8.46
C PHE A 31 -0.56 11.24 7.63
N THR A 32 -1.66 10.56 8.01
CA THR A 32 -2.95 10.69 7.32
C THR A 32 -3.94 11.51 8.16
N ASP A 33 -5.07 11.89 7.55
CA ASP A 33 -6.19 12.44 8.29
C ASP A 33 -6.99 11.30 8.95
N ASN A 34 -7.61 11.58 10.10
CA ASN A 34 -8.52 10.63 10.75
C ASN A 34 -9.91 10.65 10.09
N LYS A 35 -9.98 10.12 8.84
CA LYS A 35 -11.20 10.07 8.01
C LYS A 35 -11.37 8.68 7.40
N PRO A 36 -12.61 8.25 7.08
CA PRO A 36 -12.88 6.94 6.48
C PRO A 36 -12.15 6.68 5.16
N ASP A 37 -11.87 7.71 4.38
CA ASP A 37 -11.19 7.68 3.08
C ASP A 37 -9.69 8.07 3.17
N ALA A 38 -9.11 8.06 4.36
CA ALA A 38 -7.72 8.44 4.55
C ALA A 38 -6.73 7.44 3.94
N GLY A 39 -6.98 6.14 4.09
CA GLY A 39 -6.15 5.05 3.57
C GLY A 39 -6.61 4.54 2.19
N PHE A 40 -5.78 3.70 1.56
CA PHE A 40 -6.04 3.15 0.21
C PHE A 40 -7.43 2.55 0.06
N ILE A 41 -7.87 1.71 1.02
CA ILE A 41 -9.13 0.96 0.88
C ILE A 41 -10.32 1.90 0.78
N GLY A 42 -10.41 2.89 1.66
CA GLY A 42 -11.48 3.90 1.61
C GLY A 42 -11.32 4.85 0.43
N LEU A 43 -10.10 5.34 0.20
CA LEU A 43 -9.81 6.32 -0.86
C LEU A 43 -10.16 5.79 -2.26
N LEU A 44 -9.74 4.55 -2.59
CA LEU A 44 -9.99 3.97 -3.91
C LEU A 44 -11.48 3.62 -4.15
N GLN A 45 -12.30 3.55 -3.11
CA GLN A 45 -13.76 3.42 -3.25
C GLN A 45 -14.43 4.71 -3.71
N THR A 46 -13.79 5.86 -3.52
CA THR A 46 -14.30 7.17 -3.98
C THR A 46 -14.05 7.44 -5.46
N ILE A 47 -13.38 6.52 -6.17
CA ILE A 47 -12.91 6.66 -7.56
C ILE A 47 -13.54 5.57 -8.41
N ASN A 48 -14.17 5.95 -9.54
CA ASN A 48 -14.66 5.00 -10.54
C ASN A 48 -13.56 4.59 -11.54
N ALA A 49 -13.85 3.63 -12.43
CA ALA A 49 -12.88 3.10 -13.39
C ALA A 49 -12.41 4.13 -14.43
N GLU A 50 -13.30 5.02 -14.86
CA GLU A 50 -12.99 6.11 -15.79
C GLU A 50 -12.01 7.11 -15.14
N GLU A 51 -12.31 7.57 -13.93
CA GLU A 51 -11.44 8.44 -13.14
C GLU A 51 -10.08 7.78 -12.86
N ALA A 52 -10.08 6.49 -12.49
CA ALA A 52 -8.86 5.73 -12.22
C ALA A 52 -7.95 5.60 -13.45
N SER A 53 -8.54 5.64 -14.66
CA SER A 53 -7.84 5.48 -15.94
C SER A 53 -7.30 6.79 -16.52
N GLN A 54 -7.65 7.94 -15.95
CA GLN A 54 -7.17 9.25 -16.45
C GLN A 54 -5.66 9.38 -16.26
N ASN A 55 -4.97 9.80 -17.33
CA ASN A 55 -3.55 10.11 -17.24
C ASN A 55 -3.36 11.50 -16.60
N ILE A 56 -2.85 11.53 -15.38
CA ILE A 56 -2.61 12.73 -14.61
C ILE A 56 -1.10 12.78 -14.28
N ALA A 57 -0.41 13.79 -14.76
CA ALA A 57 1.04 13.95 -14.57
C ALA A 57 1.84 12.67 -14.96
N GLY A 58 1.53 12.10 -16.12
CA GLY A 58 2.30 11.02 -16.74
C GLY A 58 1.89 9.59 -16.36
N THR A 59 1.03 9.40 -15.34
CA THR A 59 0.52 8.07 -14.93
C THR A 59 -0.93 8.14 -14.51
N SER A 60 -1.61 7.00 -14.42
CA SER A 60 -3.01 6.91 -13.92
C SER A 60 -3.06 6.42 -12.46
N ILE A 61 -4.19 6.63 -11.81
CA ILE A 61 -4.48 6.03 -10.50
C ILE A 61 -4.51 4.51 -10.61
N ALA A 62 -5.04 3.96 -11.71
CA ALA A 62 -5.05 2.52 -11.99
C ALA A 62 -3.64 1.94 -12.06
N SER A 63 -2.68 2.66 -12.68
CA SER A 63 -1.26 2.25 -12.69
C SER A 63 -0.68 2.15 -11.29
N HIS A 64 -0.89 3.18 -10.46
CA HIS A 64 -0.42 3.18 -9.08
C HIS A 64 -1.09 2.08 -8.23
N ALA A 65 -2.39 1.89 -8.37
CA ALA A 65 -3.13 0.85 -7.63
C ALA A 65 -2.66 -0.56 -8.02
N HIS A 66 -2.41 -0.82 -9.31
CA HIS A 66 -1.85 -2.09 -9.77
C HIS A 66 -0.43 -2.29 -9.22
N HIS A 67 0.41 -1.26 -9.24
CA HIS A 67 1.76 -1.31 -8.68
C HIS A 67 1.74 -1.56 -7.17
N VAL A 68 0.86 -0.89 -6.42
CA VAL A 68 0.65 -1.12 -4.98
C VAL A 68 0.28 -2.57 -4.71
N ARG A 69 -0.73 -3.11 -5.42
CA ARG A 69 -1.14 -4.51 -5.29
C ARG A 69 0.02 -5.49 -5.54
N PHE A 70 0.77 -5.26 -6.63
CA PHE A 70 1.91 -6.08 -7.01
C PHE A 70 3.00 -6.02 -5.94
N SER A 71 3.39 -4.81 -5.54
CA SER A 71 4.45 -4.58 -4.55
C SER A 71 4.13 -5.17 -3.18
N LEU A 72 2.86 -5.14 -2.75
CA LEU A 72 2.43 -5.79 -1.50
C LEU A 72 2.58 -7.31 -1.58
N ALA A 73 2.18 -7.92 -2.70
CA ALA A 73 2.32 -9.36 -2.89
C ALA A 73 3.78 -9.79 -2.81
N GLU A 74 4.67 -9.09 -3.50
CA GLU A 74 6.12 -9.35 -3.48
C GLU A 74 6.75 -9.07 -2.11
N ALA A 75 6.33 -8.02 -1.42
CA ALA A 75 6.80 -7.72 -0.08
C ALA A 75 6.43 -8.83 0.93
N ALA A 76 5.24 -9.40 0.82
CA ALA A 76 4.84 -10.52 1.67
C ALA A 76 5.70 -11.77 1.43
N VAL A 77 6.07 -12.03 0.17
CA VAL A 77 6.97 -13.13 -0.22
C VAL A 77 8.38 -12.88 0.30
N TRP A 78 8.90 -11.68 0.09
CA TRP A 78 10.23 -11.26 0.56
C TRP A 78 10.38 -11.38 2.10
N ILE A 79 9.42 -10.86 2.85
CA ILE A 79 9.44 -10.90 4.33
C ILE A 79 9.43 -12.35 4.84
N ARG A 80 8.81 -13.29 4.12
CA ARG A 80 8.83 -14.72 4.45
C ARG A 80 10.14 -15.42 4.09
N GLY A 81 11.08 -14.73 3.45
CA GLY A 81 12.42 -15.22 3.13
C GLY A 81 12.58 -15.79 1.71
N ASP A 82 11.61 -15.63 0.84
CA ASP A 82 11.79 -15.95 -0.59
C ASP A 82 12.24 -14.68 -1.33
N HIS A 83 13.47 -14.72 -1.83
CA HIS A 83 14.14 -13.59 -2.49
C HIS A 83 14.37 -13.87 -3.99
N ALA A 84 13.47 -14.59 -4.63
CA ALA A 84 13.51 -14.84 -6.07
C ALA A 84 13.49 -13.52 -6.86
N PRO A 85 14.16 -13.46 -8.04
CA PRO A 85 14.11 -12.29 -8.91
C PRO A 85 12.69 -11.94 -9.36
N VAL A 86 12.33 -10.66 -9.31
CA VAL A 86 11.02 -10.13 -9.67
C VAL A 86 11.13 -9.25 -10.91
N ASP A 87 10.27 -9.44 -11.91
CA ASP A 87 10.13 -8.50 -13.01
C ASP A 87 9.25 -7.31 -12.63
N TRP A 88 9.88 -6.27 -12.13
CA TRP A 88 9.19 -5.05 -11.68
C TRP A 88 8.50 -4.28 -12.80
N LYS A 89 8.79 -4.54 -14.09
CA LYS A 89 8.09 -3.92 -15.22
C LYS A 89 6.63 -4.34 -15.26
N GLU A 90 6.32 -5.57 -14.85
CA GLU A 90 4.96 -6.10 -14.76
C GLU A 90 4.07 -5.28 -13.80
N SER A 91 4.65 -4.67 -12.78
CA SER A 91 3.91 -3.85 -11.80
C SER A 91 3.33 -2.56 -12.39
N TRP A 92 3.81 -2.12 -13.57
CA TRP A 92 3.37 -0.89 -14.26
C TRP A 92 2.66 -1.14 -15.60
N ARG A 93 2.33 -2.39 -15.91
CA ARG A 93 1.74 -2.75 -17.23
C ARG A 93 0.31 -2.24 -17.44
N ILE A 94 -0.43 -1.92 -16.36
CA ILE A 94 -1.82 -1.43 -16.44
C ILE A 94 -1.80 0.09 -16.39
N SER A 95 -2.46 0.73 -17.37
CA SER A 95 -2.66 2.19 -17.40
C SER A 95 -4.14 2.60 -17.38
N SER A 96 -5.04 1.68 -17.76
CA SER A 96 -6.48 1.88 -17.76
C SER A 96 -7.19 0.60 -17.34
N VAL A 97 -8.41 0.72 -16.85
CA VAL A 97 -9.24 -0.37 -16.35
C VAL A 97 -10.72 -0.14 -16.70
N ASN A 98 -11.47 -1.22 -16.83
CA ASN A 98 -12.93 -1.20 -16.78
C ASN A 98 -13.43 -1.44 -15.33
N ASP A 99 -14.75 -1.38 -15.11
CA ASP A 99 -15.35 -1.50 -13.77
C ASP A 99 -15.04 -2.84 -13.09
N THR A 100 -15.02 -3.92 -13.85
CA THR A 100 -14.71 -5.26 -13.34
C THR A 100 -13.24 -5.34 -12.90
N GLU A 101 -12.32 -4.85 -13.73
CA GLU A 101 -10.89 -4.81 -13.46
C GLU A 101 -10.57 -3.89 -12.27
N TRP A 102 -11.24 -2.73 -12.21
CA TRP A 102 -11.08 -1.79 -11.10
C TRP A 102 -11.53 -2.40 -9.77
N THR A 103 -12.68 -3.04 -9.77
CA THR A 103 -13.18 -3.75 -8.59
C THR A 103 -12.20 -4.83 -8.14
N LYS A 104 -11.70 -5.64 -9.09
CA LYS A 104 -10.72 -6.68 -8.80
C LYS A 104 -9.41 -6.14 -8.20
N ILE A 105 -8.87 -5.04 -8.74
CA ILE A 105 -7.64 -4.41 -8.21
C ILE A 105 -7.86 -3.97 -6.75
N ARG A 106 -8.99 -3.34 -6.43
CA ARG A 106 -9.31 -2.92 -5.04
C ARG A 106 -9.42 -4.09 -4.08
N GLU A 107 -10.08 -5.18 -4.49
CA GLU A 107 -10.16 -6.41 -3.70
C GLU A 107 -8.80 -7.05 -3.49
N ASP A 108 -7.99 -7.13 -4.54
CA ASP A 108 -6.65 -7.72 -4.49
C ASP A 108 -5.69 -6.88 -3.64
N ILE A 109 -5.82 -5.54 -3.61
CA ILE A 109 -5.08 -4.67 -2.67
C ILE A 109 -5.42 -5.07 -1.22
N SER A 110 -6.69 -5.24 -0.89
CA SER A 110 -7.11 -5.63 0.46
C SER A 110 -6.54 -6.98 0.87
N LYS A 111 -6.54 -7.95 -0.04
CA LYS A 111 -5.94 -9.29 0.20
C LYS A 111 -4.43 -9.22 0.36
N SER A 112 -3.74 -8.47 -0.51
CA SER A 112 -2.28 -8.33 -0.46
C SER A 112 -1.83 -7.56 0.79
N TYR A 113 -2.57 -6.54 1.20
CA TYR A 113 -2.34 -5.84 2.47
C TYR A 113 -2.42 -6.79 3.66
N GLN A 114 -3.46 -7.63 3.74
CA GLN A 114 -3.57 -8.62 4.81
C GLN A 114 -2.40 -9.62 4.78
N ALA A 115 -2.00 -10.08 3.59
CA ALA A 115 -0.86 -11.00 3.44
C ALA A 115 0.47 -10.39 3.93
N VAL A 116 0.70 -9.09 3.71
CA VAL A 116 1.87 -8.38 4.26
C VAL A 116 1.79 -8.29 5.78
N ARG A 117 0.63 -7.92 6.33
CA ARG A 117 0.46 -7.88 7.80
C ARG A 117 0.78 -9.21 8.45
N ASP A 118 0.27 -10.31 7.86
CA ASP A 118 0.51 -11.67 8.36
C ASP A 118 2.00 -12.04 8.23
N ALA A 119 2.65 -11.67 7.13
CA ALA A 119 4.09 -11.88 6.95
C ALA A 119 4.92 -11.07 7.96
N MET A 120 4.59 -9.81 8.21
CA MET A 120 5.23 -8.98 9.23
C MET A 120 5.06 -9.57 10.63
N ALA A 121 3.85 -10.00 10.99
CA ALA A 121 3.57 -10.58 12.30
C ALA A 121 4.33 -11.89 12.55
N SER A 122 4.48 -12.73 11.53
CA SER A 122 5.06 -14.06 11.67
C SER A 122 6.57 -14.13 11.35
N HIS A 123 7.11 -13.22 10.53
CA HIS A 123 8.48 -13.28 10.01
C HIS A 123 9.24 -11.94 10.08
N GLY A 124 8.58 -10.82 10.37
CA GLY A 124 9.21 -9.49 10.32
C GLY A 124 10.43 -9.31 11.23
N SER A 125 10.51 -10.08 12.31
CA SER A 125 11.64 -10.09 13.25
C SER A 125 12.64 -11.23 13.01
N SER A 126 12.44 -12.04 11.97
CA SER A 126 13.21 -13.28 11.75
C SER A 126 14.63 -13.02 11.21
N SER A 127 14.84 -11.92 10.50
CA SER A 127 16.14 -11.52 9.94
C SER A 127 16.21 -10.02 9.67
N VAL A 128 17.41 -9.52 9.38
CA VAL A 128 17.64 -8.12 8.97
C VAL A 128 16.92 -7.82 7.65
N GLU A 129 16.93 -8.77 6.72
CA GLU A 129 16.27 -8.65 5.42
C GLU A 129 14.73 -8.58 5.58
N ALA A 130 14.16 -9.42 6.45
CA ALA A 130 12.73 -9.41 6.74
C ALA A 130 12.30 -8.09 7.40
N PHE A 131 13.07 -7.60 8.39
CA PHE A 131 12.84 -6.31 9.02
C PHE A 131 12.97 -5.16 8.02
N GLY A 132 14.01 -5.19 7.18
CA GLY A 132 14.22 -4.21 6.11
C GLY A 132 13.06 -4.19 5.12
N GLY A 133 12.55 -5.37 4.74
CA GLY A 133 11.36 -5.52 3.91
C GLY A 133 10.11 -4.92 4.55
N ALA A 134 9.90 -5.17 5.85
CA ALA A 134 8.79 -4.59 6.62
C ALA A 134 8.87 -3.05 6.67
N ALA A 135 10.04 -2.48 6.93
CA ALA A 135 10.24 -1.03 6.91
C ALA A 135 10.08 -0.44 5.51
N GLY A 136 10.64 -1.13 4.50
CA GLY A 136 10.57 -0.71 3.09
C GLY A 136 9.15 -0.65 2.56
N VAL A 137 8.31 -1.65 2.87
CA VAL A 137 6.92 -1.66 2.41
C VAL A 137 6.11 -0.52 3.01
N VAL A 138 6.32 -0.17 4.28
CA VAL A 138 5.65 0.98 4.91
C VAL A 138 5.96 2.27 4.17
N ALA A 139 7.25 2.56 3.94
CA ALA A 139 7.68 3.77 3.23
C ALA A 139 7.14 3.80 1.79
N HIS A 140 7.17 2.67 1.09
CA HIS A 140 6.70 2.53 -0.29
C HIS A 140 5.19 2.76 -0.39
N MET A 141 4.40 2.20 0.53
CA MET A 141 2.95 2.39 0.53
C MET A 141 2.56 3.84 0.87
N ALA A 142 3.21 4.46 1.85
CA ALA A 142 2.99 5.86 2.18
C ALA A 142 3.29 6.79 0.98
N PHE A 143 4.39 6.52 0.24
CA PHE A 143 4.72 7.25 -0.99
C PHE A 143 3.61 7.15 -2.04
N HIS A 144 3.12 5.94 -2.33
CA HIS A 144 2.06 5.75 -3.34
C HIS A 144 0.70 6.28 -2.90
N LEU A 145 0.38 6.21 -1.61
CA LEU A 145 -0.82 6.86 -1.07
C LEU A 145 -0.79 8.37 -1.31
N GLY A 146 0.34 9.02 -1.00
CA GLY A 146 0.55 10.43 -1.27
C GLY A 146 0.42 10.78 -2.76
N ALA A 147 1.03 9.98 -3.65
CA ALA A 147 0.95 10.18 -5.10
C ALA A 147 -0.49 10.07 -5.63
N ILE A 148 -1.25 9.08 -5.18
CA ILE A 148 -2.67 8.91 -5.57
C ILE A 148 -3.52 10.07 -5.04
N ARG A 149 -3.33 10.49 -3.78
CA ARG A 149 -4.05 11.64 -3.21
C ARG A 149 -3.81 12.93 -4.01
N GLN A 150 -2.58 13.17 -4.45
CA GLN A 150 -2.25 14.32 -5.31
C GLN A 150 -2.94 14.23 -6.68
N LYS A 151 -2.97 13.05 -7.30
CA LYS A 151 -3.70 12.84 -8.58
C LYS A 151 -5.19 13.12 -8.43
N ILE A 152 -5.83 12.62 -7.36
CA ILE A 152 -7.24 12.89 -7.08
C ILE A 152 -7.48 14.39 -6.88
N ALA A 153 -6.61 15.07 -6.13
CA ALA A 153 -6.72 16.51 -5.93
C ALA A 153 -6.61 17.30 -7.23
N LEU A 154 -5.69 16.93 -8.12
CA LEU A 154 -5.53 17.55 -9.45
C LEU A 154 -6.75 17.28 -10.34
N MET A 155 -7.24 16.05 -10.38
CA MET A 155 -8.43 15.66 -11.16
C MET A 155 -9.68 16.46 -10.77
N ARG A 156 -9.85 16.74 -9.49
CA ARG A 156 -11.01 17.49 -8.96
C ARG A 156 -10.93 18.99 -9.12
N GLN A 157 -9.80 19.51 -9.60
CA GLN A 157 -9.61 20.94 -9.92
C GLN A 157 -9.96 21.27 -11.39
N THR A 158 -10.09 20.27 -12.24
CA THR A 158 -10.50 20.37 -13.64
C THR A 158 -11.98 20.18 -13.81
#